data_86c56362f4686f0fe4c174d944a7c225
#
_entry.id   86c56362f4686f0fe4c174d944a7c225
#
_cell.length_a   1.000
_cell.length_b   1.000
_cell.length_c   1.000
_cell.angle_alpha   90.00
_cell.angle_beta   90.00
_cell.angle_gamma   90.00
#
_symmetry.space_group_name_H-M   'P 1'
#
loop_
_entity.id
_entity.type
_entity.pdbx_description
1 polymer ?
#
loop_
_entity_poly.entity_id
_entity_poly.type
_entity_poly.pdbx_seq_one_letter_code
_entity_poly.pdbx_strand_id
1 'polypeptide(L)'
;MISWWTAKEKNGQATLYSSNITLNKVASVPFEFANRVQVGLDENNNIVIEPLSKERVERGDLDEYNLLEIKIKPSYSRICSTDLMNFIGEKLKLALSTEPLRFETVWEEENNHLVILIKK
;
A
#
# COMPACT_ATOMS: atom_id res chain seq x y z
N MET A 1 -5.62 33.01 -21.90
CA MET A 1 -5.32 31.72 -21.26
C MET A 1 -6.56 31.21 -20.54
N ILE A 2 -6.95 29.96 -20.78
CA ILE A 2 -8.12 29.35 -20.15
C ILE A 2 -7.66 28.57 -18.92
N SER A 3 -8.33 28.82 -17.79
CA SER A 3 -8.08 28.03 -16.58
C SER A 3 -9.17 26.94 -16.51
N TRP A 4 -8.72 25.69 -16.69
CA TRP A 4 -9.65 24.56 -16.68
C TRP A 4 -10.02 24.17 -15.26
N TRP A 5 -11.32 23.88 -15.05
CA TRP A 5 -11.74 23.32 -13.78
C TRP A 5 -11.17 21.89 -13.65
N THR A 6 -10.57 21.62 -12.51
CA THR A 6 -10.10 20.27 -12.19
C THR A 6 -10.82 19.80 -10.95
N ALA A 7 -11.18 18.54 -10.93
CA ALA A 7 -11.72 17.94 -9.72
C ALA A 7 -10.66 18.05 -8.63
N LYS A 8 -11.11 18.31 -7.41
CA LYS A 8 -10.22 18.36 -6.25
C LYS A 8 -9.41 17.07 -6.22
N GLU A 9 -8.07 17.18 -6.22
CA GLU A 9 -7.22 16.02 -6.14
C GLU A 9 -7.56 15.23 -4.89
N LYS A 10 -7.96 13.98 -5.09
CA LYS A 10 -8.16 13.09 -3.96
C LYS A 10 -6.79 12.70 -3.46
N ASN A 11 -6.59 12.80 -2.17
CA ASN A 11 -5.36 12.30 -1.56
C ASN A 11 -5.26 10.79 -1.75
N GLY A 12 -4.03 10.27 -1.71
CA GLY A 12 -3.84 8.85 -1.73
C GLY A 12 -4.50 8.21 -0.51
N GLN A 13 -5.23 7.15 -0.72
CA GLN A 13 -5.94 6.45 0.35
C GLN A 13 -5.77 4.95 0.21
N ALA A 14 -5.73 4.27 1.35
CA ALA A 14 -5.69 2.82 1.42
C ALA A 14 -6.87 2.34 2.23
N THR A 15 -7.51 1.28 1.77
CA THR A 15 -8.60 0.62 2.49
C THR A 15 -8.11 -0.76 2.91
N LEU A 16 -8.19 -1.03 4.20
CA LEU A 16 -7.79 -2.33 4.75
C LEU A 16 -9.03 -3.21 4.91
N TYR A 17 -9.00 -4.35 4.22
CA TYR A 17 -10.00 -5.39 4.34
C TYR A 17 -9.41 -6.58 5.10
N SER A 18 -10.23 -7.54 5.46
CA SER A 18 -9.72 -8.75 6.14
C SER A 18 -8.80 -9.61 5.27
N SER A 19 -8.84 -9.43 3.95
CA SER A 19 -8.08 -10.24 2.99
C SER A 19 -7.15 -9.46 2.08
N ASN A 20 -7.17 -8.13 2.13
CA ASN A 20 -6.36 -7.34 1.21
C ASN A 20 -6.23 -5.88 1.63
N ILE A 21 -5.24 -5.21 1.02
CA ILE A 21 -5.10 -3.75 1.06
C ILE A 21 -5.45 -3.25 -0.33
N THR A 22 -6.40 -2.33 -0.43
CA THR A 22 -6.76 -1.70 -1.69
C THR A 22 -6.30 -0.24 -1.68
N LEU A 23 -5.52 0.15 -2.69
CA LEU A 23 -5.02 1.51 -2.84
C LEU A 23 -5.85 2.21 -3.91
N ASN A 24 -6.22 3.47 -3.66
CA ASN A 24 -6.93 4.23 -4.69
C ASN A 24 -5.98 4.61 -5.82
N LYS A 25 -6.48 5.28 -6.85
CA LYS A 25 -5.68 5.62 -8.02
C LYS A 25 -4.43 6.43 -7.66
N VAL A 26 -4.57 7.42 -6.79
CA VAL A 26 -3.44 8.28 -6.38
C VAL A 26 -2.38 7.47 -5.65
N ALA A 27 -2.78 6.66 -4.67
CA ALA A 27 -1.84 5.83 -3.91
C ALA A 27 -1.20 4.73 -4.78
N SER A 28 -1.85 4.35 -5.88
CA SER A 28 -1.37 3.29 -6.77
C SER A 28 -0.26 3.75 -7.72
N VAL A 29 -0.15 5.06 -7.97
CA VAL A 29 0.80 5.59 -8.97
C VAL A 29 2.23 5.07 -8.79
N PRO A 30 2.81 5.08 -7.57
CA PRO A 30 4.19 4.60 -7.41
C PRO A 30 4.39 3.11 -7.71
N PHE A 31 3.31 2.35 -7.80
CA PHE A 31 3.37 0.90 -7.99
C PHE A 31 3.13 0.46 -9.42
N GLU A 32 2.94 1.38 -10.34
CA GLU A 32 2.57 1.07 -11.73
C GLU A 32 3.50 0.03 -12.38
N PHE A 33 4.78 0.10 -12.10
CA PHE A 33 5.77 -0.80 -12.69
C PHE A 33 6.43 -1.73 -11.66
N ALA A 34 5.81 -1.88 -10.49
CA ALA A 34 6.38 -2.74 -9.46
C ALA A 34 6.25 -4.20 -9.85
N ASN A 35 7.32 -4.95 -9.68
CA ASN A 35 7.32 -6.40 -9.89
C ASN A 35 6.72 -7.11 -8.68
N ARG A 36 7.11 -6.67 -7.50
CA ARG A 36 6.62 -7.16 -6.20
C ARG A 36 6.56 -6.01 -5.23
N VAL A 37 6.00 -6.25 -4.06
CA VAL A 37 6.03 -5.30 -2.95
C VAL A 37 6.44 -6.02 -1.68
N GLN A 38 7.05 -5.27 -0.75
CA GLN A 38 7.20 -5.75 0.61
C GLN A 38 6.45 -4.81 1.53
N VAL A 39 5.89 -5.36 2.59
CA VAL A 39 5.04 -4.63 3.53
C VAL A 39 5.59 -4.80 4.93
N GLY A 40 5.68 -3.71 5.66
CA GLY A 40 6.16 -3.72 7.04
C GLY A 40 5.50 -2.65 7.86
N LEU A 41 5.96 -2.51 9.08
CA LEU A 41 5.49 -1.46 10.00
C LEU A 41 6.69 -0.60 10.38
N ASP A 42 6.46 0.71 10.48
CA ASP A 42 7.51 1.61 10.96
C ASP A 42 7.44 1.73 12.48
N GLU A 43 8.33 2.54 13.05
CA GLU A 43 8.41 2.75 14.49
C GLU A 43 7.19 3.44 15.10
N ASN A 44 6.37 4.08 14.25
CA ASN A 44 5.14 4.75 14.65
C ASN A 44 3.90 3.87 14.45
N ASN A 45 4.12 2.59 14.10
CA ASN A 45 3.06 1.63 13.79
C ASN A 45 2.21 2.01 12.58
N ASN A 46 2.81 2.74 11.64
CA ASN A 46 2.20 2.94 10.33
C ASN A 46 2.60 1.80 9.41
N ILE A 47 1.75 1.50 8.44
CA ILE A 47 2.05 0.46 7.46
C ILE A 47 2.91 1.07 6.35
N VAL A 48 4.02 0.40 6.00
CA VAL A 48 4.92 0.85 4.95
C VAL A 48 4.92 -0.18 3.83
N ILE A 49 4.73 0.28 2.60
CA ILE A 49 4.74 -0.56 1.41
C ILE A 49 5.83 -0.06 0.47
N GLU A 50 6.76 -0.94 0.11
CA GLU A 50 7.84 -0.61 -0.81
C GLU A 50 7.64 -1.32 -2.14
N PRO A 51 7.56 -0.58 -3.27
CA PRO A 51 7.55 -1.21 -4.59
C PRO A 51 8.95 -1.71 -4.93
N LEU A 52 9.02 -2.93 -5.48
CA LEU A 52 10.28 -3.56 -5.84
C LEU A 52 10.32 -3.81 -7.34
N SER A 53 11.40 -3.36 -7.98
CA SER A 53 11.63 -3.60 -9.39
C SER A 53 12.02 -5.07 -9.62
N LYS A 54 11.94 -5.51 -10.87
CA LYS A 54 12.36 -6.85 -11.25
C LYS A 54 13.84 -7.07 -10.90
N GLU A 55 14.69 -6.10 -11.18
CA GLU A 55 16.13 -6.16 -10.87
C GLU A 55 16.38 -6.31 -9.38
N ARG A 56 15.61 -5.58 -8.58
CA ARG A 56 15.74 -5.64 -7.12
C ARG A 56 15.37 -7.03 -6.58
N VAL A 57 14.32 -7.62 -7.13
CA VAL A 57 13.87 -8.96 -6.75
C VAL A 57 14.88 -10.01 -7.20
N GLU A 58 15.38 -9.90 -8.43
CA GLU A 58 16.34 -10.86 -9.00
C GLU A 58 17.70 -10.85 -8.31
N ARG A 59 18.01 -9.78 -7.59
CA ARG A 59 19.27 -9.69 -6.83
C ARG A 59 19.42 -10.79 -5.77
N GLY A 60 18.28 -11.31 -5.29
CA GLY A 60 18.27 -12.45 -4.38
C GLY A 60 18.62 -12.13 -2.93
N ASP A 61 18.75 -10.85 -2.57
CA ASP A 61 19.03 -10.44 -1.19
C ASP A 61 17.76 -10.23 -0.34
N LEU A 62 16.59 -10.41 -0.95
CA LEU A 62 15.30 -10.36 -0.27
C LEU A 62 14.72 -11.77 -0.18
N ASP A 63 14.11 -12.07 0.95
CA ASP A 63 13.42 -13.34 1.13
C ASP A 63 12.12 -13.34 0.32
N GLU A 64 12.06 -14.16 -0.73
CA GLU A 64 10.90 -14.24 -1.63
C GLU A 64 9.60 -14.56 -0.91
N TYR A 65 9.65 -15.28 0.21
CA TYR A 65 8.45 -15.61 0.99
C TYR A 65 7.81 -14.38 1.60
N ASN A 66 8.56 -13.29 1.75
CA ASN A 66 8.05 -12.04 2.31
C ASN A 66 7.61 -11.05 1.25
N LEU A 67 7.76 -11.39 -0.02
CA LEU A 67 7.38 -10.52 -1.13
C LEU A 67 5.99 -10.86 -1.61
N LEU A 68 5.20 -9.82 -1.89
CA LEU A 68 3.81 -9.98 -2.29
C LEU A 68 3.60 -9.45 -3.70
N GLU A 69 2.61 -10.01 -4.37
CA GLU A 69 2.18 -9.52 -5.66
C GLU A 69 1.23 -8.34 -5.45
N ILE A 70 1.29 -7.39 -6.36
CA ILE A 70 0.34 -6.29 -6.41
C ILE A 70 -0.38 -6.34 -7.75
N LYS A 71 -1.71 -6.27 -7.71
CA LYS A 71 -2.54 -6.24 -8.91
C LYS A 71 -2.88 -4.79 -9.22
N ILE A 72 -2.42 -4.32 -10.38
CA ILE A 72 -2.63 -2.94 -10.80
C ILE A 72 -3.80 -2.87 -11.77
N LYS A 73 -4.81 -2.09 -11.43
CA LYS A 73 -5.98 -1.83 -12.27
C LYS A 73 -6.02 -0.34 -12.62
N PRO A 74 -6.81 0.08 -13.64
CA PRO A 74 -6.83 1.48 -14.05
C PRO A 74 -7.21 2.47 -12.95
N SER A 75 -8.06 2.09 -12.00
CA SER A 75 -8.56 2.99 -10.98
C SER A 75 -8.16 2.62 -9.55
N TYR A 76 -7.45 1.51 -9.36
CA TYR A 76 -7.00 1.07 -8.04
C TYR A 76 -5.92 0.00 -8.17
N SER A 77 -5.29 -0.36 -7.06
CA SER A 77 -4.44 -1.52 -6.99
C SER A 77 -4.75 -2.29 -5.70
N ARG A 78 -4.37 -3.57 -5.67
CA ARG A 78 -4.71 -4.44 -4.56
C ARG A 78 -3.58 -5.40 -4.22
N ILE A 79 -3.30 -5.51 -2.93
CA ILE A 79 -2.34 -6.49 -2.39
C ILE A 79 -3.16 -7.49 -1.59
N CYS A 80 -3.28 -8.72 -2.08
CA CYS A 80 -4.10 -9.76 -1.45
C CYS A 80 -3.24 -10.72 -0.65
N SER A 81 -3.46 -10.77 0.65
CA SER A 81 -2.80 -11.73 1.53
C SER A 81 -3.55 -11.76 2.87
N THR A 82 -4.23 -12.85 3.14
CA THR A 82 -4.93 -13.03 4.41
C THR A 82 -3.94 -13.06 5.57
N ASP A 83 -2.79 -13.70 5.38
CA ASP A 83 -1.76 -13.77 6.41
C ASP A 83 -1.22 -12.38 6.77
N LEU A 84 -0.98 -11.54 5.76
CA LEU A 84 -0.56 -10.17 5.99
C LEU A 84 -1.62 -9.40 6.78
N MET A 85 -2.89 -9.53 6.38
CA MET A 85 -3.97 -8.80 7.03
C MET A 85 -4.18 -9.26 8.47
N ASN A 86 -4.01 -10.55 8.74
CA ASN A 86 -4.05 -11.07 10.11
C ASN A 86 -2.91 -10.48 10.95
N PHE A 87 -1.70 -10.41 10.38
CA PHE A 87 -0.56 -9.80 11.05
C PHE A 87 -0.83 -8.33 11.39
N ILE A 88 -1.32 -7.56 10.41
CA ILE A 88 -1.62 -6.15 10.59
C ILE A 88 -2.70 -5.95 11.65
N GLY A 89 -3.79 -6.71 11.55
CA GLY A 89 -4.90 -6.61 12.50
C GLY A 89 -4.47 -6.90 13.92
N GLU A 90 -3.62 -7.91 14.09
CA GLU A 90 -3.11 -8.31 15.39
C GLU A 90 -2.13 -7.27 15.96
N LYS A 91 -1.15 -6.85 15.17
CA LYS A 91 -0.12 -5.90 15.62
C LYS A 91 -0.66 -4.51 15.89
N LEU A 92 -1.59 -4.05 15.07
CA LEU A 92 -2.16 -2.70 15.18
C LEU A 92 -3.48 -2.68 15.93
N LYS A 93 -3.97 -3.85 16.35
CA LYS A 93 -5.24 -4.01 17.09
C LYS A 93 -6.41 -3.41 16.30
N LEU A 94 -6.51 -3.79 15.04
CA LEU A 94 -7.57 -3.35 14.13
C LEU A 94 -8.59 -4.46 13.92
N ALA A 95 -9.86 -4.11 13.99
CA ALA A 95 -10.95 -5.07 13.80
C ALA A 95 -11.32 -5.17 12.31
N LEU A 96 -10.45 -5.77 11.50
CA LEU A 96 -10.64 -5.84 10.05
C LEU A 96 -11.77 -6.77 9.62
N SER A 97 -12.22 -7.66 10.50
CA SER A 97 -13.29 -8.60 10.18
C SER A 97 -14.69 -7.98 10.24
N THR A 98 -14.84 -6.82 10.88
CA THR A 98 -16.16 -6.20 11.06
C THR A 98 -16.50 -5.26 9.91
N GLU A 99 -15.56 -4.40 9.53
CA GLU A 99 -15.77 -3.44 8.42
C GLU A 99 -14.42 -3.01 7.85
N PRO A 100 -14.40 -2.58 6.59
CA PRO A 100 -13.17 -2.03 6.00
C PRO A 100 -12.78 -0.73 6.69
N LEU A 101 -11.48 -0.53 6.85
CA LEU A 101 -10.93 0.69 7.45
C LEU A 101 -10.14 1.47 6.41
N ARG A 102 -10.44 2.75 6.26
CA ARG A 102 -9.80 3.63 5.29
C ARG A 102 -8.85 4.60 5.98
N PHE A 103 -7.65 4.73 5.41
CA PHE A 103 -6.62 5.61 5.95
C PHE A 103 -5.99 6.45 4.84
N GLU A 104 -5.49 7.62 5.21
CA GLU A 104 -4.69 8.46 4.32
C GLU A 104 -3.32 7.84 4.11
N THR A 105 -2.71 8.15 2.97
CA THR A 105 -1.35 7.69 2.66
C THR A 105 -0.45 8.86 2.33
N VAL A 106 0.86 8.64 2.51
CA VAL A 106 1.89 9.59 2.12
C VAL A 106 2.95 8.83 1.34
N TRP A 107 3.37 9.38 0.21
CA TRP A 107 4.47 8.81 -0.57
C TRP A 107 5.78 9.49 -0.15
N GLU A 108 6.72 8.69 0.35
CA GLU A 108 8.06 9.16 0.72
C GLU A 108 9.03 8.82 -0.39
N GLU A 109 9.28 9.77 -1.27
CA GLU A 109 10.10 9.55 -2.46
C GLU A 109 11.54 9.16 -2.14
N GLU A 110 12.13 9.79 -1.13
CA GLU A 110 13.50 9.50 -0.73
C GLU A 110 13.72 8.04 -0.31
N ASN A 111 12.72 7.45 0.32
CA ASN A 111 12.79 6.09 0.83
C ASN A 111 12.14 5.08 -0.12
N ASN A 112 11.46 5.56 -1.17
CA ASN A 112 10.69 4.72 -2.07
C ASN A 112 9.61 3.93 -1.31
N HIS A 113 8.93 4.60 -0.37
CA HIS A 113 7.93 4.00 0.50
C HIS A 113 6.59 4.70 0.42
N LEU A 114 5.51 3.92 0.36
CA LEU A 114 4.17 4.42 0.61
C LEU A 114 3.87 4.15 2.09
N VAL A 115 3.51 5.19 2.83
CA VAL A 115 3.18 5.07 4.25
C VAL A 115 1.68 5.24 4.41
N ILE A 116 1.03 4.23 5.02
CA ILE A 116 -0.38 4.30 5.37
C ILE A 116 -0.45 4.81 6.81
N LEU A 117 -1.06 5.97 6.99
CA LEU A 117 -1.12 6.63 8.29
C LEU A 117 -2.22 6.02 9.14
N ILE A 118 -1.84 5.21 10.11
CA ILE A 118 -2.80 4.51 10.98
C ILE A 118 -3.16 5.44 12.12
N LYS A 119 -4.36 5.98 12.04
CA LYS A 119 -4.92 6.85 13.10
C LYS A 119 -6.07 6.11 13.75
N LYS A 120 -5.96 5.95 15.03
CA LYS A 120 -7.01 5.31 15.83
C LYS A 120 -7.93 6.35 16.45
#